data_3e5b3cd1b649008fda86444347ccdc43
#
_entry.id   3e5b3cd1b649008fda86444347ccdc43
#
_cell.length_a   1.000
_cell.length_b   1.000
_cell.length_c   1.000
_cell.angle_alpha   90.00
_cell.angle_beta   90.00
_cell.angle_gamma   90.00
#
_symmetry.space_group_name_H-M   'P 1'
#
loop_
_entity.id
_entity.type
_entity.pdbx_description
1 polymer ?
#
loop_
_entity_poly.entity_id
_entity_poly.type
_entity_poly.pdbx_seq_one_letter_code
_entity_poly.pdbx_strand_id
1 'polypeptide(L)'
;MKNSGFPKKFIAVCLCVCLVFAFSVASSAADCELSLSDAETHPGMTSELALTVRNNPGIANGILIIRYDPELLDIDASEITVGAVGARFSIVETKKSAGAVSIGFVNLQNVTDDGIMFVLPFTVRLDAYPTETKIDIEVRELVAEDGSAVPTEQKSSNFTVSYPSGYVKGDVTADGAVDIEDAMLVFYHVAKKYTLPDGRLLAANVDGNNVIDIEDAMRIFYCVAKKTGNL
;
A
#
# COMPACT_ATOMS: atom_id res chain seq x y z
N MET A 1 50.53 9.05 -90.96
CA MET A 1 50.83 7.77 -90.32
C MET A 1 50.88 7.97 -88.82
N LYS A 2 50.21 7.10 -88.11
CA LYS A 2 50.14 6.92 -86.64
C LYS A 2 49.45 7.99 -85.79
N ASN A 3 48.21 7.70 -85.51
CA ASN A 3 47.43 8.15 -84.41
C ASN A 3 48.00 7.62 -83.06
N SER A 4 48.01 8.48 -82.07
CA SER A 4 48.05 8.03 -80.70
C SER A 4 47.01 8.79 -79.92
N GLY A 5 45.92 8.08 -79.60
CA GLY A 5 44.84 8.62 -78.79
C GLY A 5 45.23 8.63 -77.32
N PHE A 6 44.90 9.70 -76.65
CA PHE A 6 44.98 9.84 -75.21
C PHE A 6 43.65 9.38 -74.59
N PRO A 7 43.69 8.60 -73.55
CA PRO A 7 42.47 8.23 -72.82
C PRO A 7 42.06 9.35 -71.88
N LYS A 8 40.80 9.74 -72.00
CA LYS A 8 40.12 10.68 -71.06
C LYS A 8 39.93 10.01 -69.73
N LYS A 9 40.57 10.52 -68.69
CA LYS A 9 40.33 10.14 -67.31
C LYS A 9 38.99 10.68 -66.91
N PHE A 10 38.07 9.79 -66.69
CA PHE A 10 36.82 10.09 -65.96
C PHE A 10 37.14 10.29 -64.46
N ILE A 11 37.01 11.53 -64.03
CA ILE A 11 36.98 11.84 -62.58
C ILE A 11 35.57 11.55 -62.11
N ALA A 12 35.37 10.39 -61.41
CA ALA A 12 34.20 10.10 -60.72
C ALA A 12 34.21 10.91 -59.41
N VAL A 13 33.45 11.97 -59.38
CA VAL A 13 33.13 12.68 -58.11
C VAL A 13 32.15 11.82 -57.35
N CYS A 14 32.70 11.11 -56.36
CA CYS A 14 31.88 10.36 -55.40
C CYS A 14 31.23 11.36 -54.43
N LEU A 15 29.98 11.75 -54.71
CA LEU A 15 29.19 12.58 -53.84
C LEU A 15 28.72 11.70 -52.65
N CYS A 16 29.50 11.67 -51.59
CA CYS A 16 29.12 11.04 -50.34
C CYS A 16 27.99 11.87 -49.69
N VAL A 17 26.75 11.54 -50.00
CA VAL A 17 25.61 12.06 -49.29
C VAL A 17 25.58 11.35 -47.94
N CYS A 18 26.20 11.97 -46.92
CA CYS A 18 25.97 11.58 -45.52
C CYS A 18 24.53 11.91 -45.15
N LEU A 19 23.63 10.93 -45.29
CA LEU A 19 22.34 10.94 -44.66
C LEU A 19 22.59 10.81 -43.15
N VAL A 20 22.68 11.96 -42.48
CA VAL A 20 22.56 12.00 -41.00
C VAL A 20 21.13 11.65 -40.67
N PHE A 21 20.87 10.37 -40.43
CA PHE A 21 19.69 9.96 -39.69
C PHE A 21 19.82 10.53 -38.26
N ALA A 22 19.24 11.70 -38.03
CA ALA A 22 18.97 12.13 -36.70
C ALA A 22 17.97 11.12 -36.12
N PHE A 23 18.45 10.11 -35.43
CA PHE A 23 17.65 9.37 -34.45
C PHE A 23 17.30 10.40 -33.37
N SER A 24 16.13 11.03 -33.52
CA SER A 24 15.51 11.63 -32.39
C SER A 24 15.19 10.46 -31.45
N VAL A 25 16.04 10.26 -30.45
CA VAL A 25 15.65 9.52 -29.26
C VAL A 25 14.54 10.36 -28.68
N ALA A 26 13.30 9.99 -28.99
CA ALA A 26 12.17 10.47 -28.21
C ALA A 26 12.49 10.03 -26.78
N SER A 27 12.94 10.94 -25.95
CA SER A 27 12.93 10.76 -24.52
C SER A 27 11.45 10.54 -24.20
N SER A 28 11.04 9.29 -24.03
CA SER A 28 9.76 8.99 -23.41
C SER A 28 9.82 9.68 -22.05
N ALA A 29 9.06 10.76 -21.88
CA ALA A 29 8.82 11.25 -20.54
C ALA A 29 8.33 10.04 -19.75
N ALA A 30 8.93 9.80 -18.58
CA ALA A 30 8.48 8.69 -17.75
C ALA A 30 6.99 8.89 -17.48
N ASP A 31 6.21 7.83 -17.67
CA ASP A 31 4.77 7.88 -17.42
C ASP A 31 4.51 8.26 -15.98
N CYS A 32 3.41 8.97 -15.73
CA CYS A 32 2.96 9.27 -14.38
C CYS A 32 2.76 7.97 -13.61
N GLU A 33 3.36 7.86 -12.44
CA GLU A 33 3.30 6.67 -11.61
C GLU A 33 2.55 6.95 -10.32
N LEU A 34 1.58 6.10 -10.00
CA LEU A 34 0.96 6.01 -8.68
C LEU A 34 1.44 4.75 -8.00
N SER A 35 2.01 4.87 -6.82
CA SER A 35 2.56 3.74 -6.07
C SER A 35 2.14 3.75 -4.61
N LEU A 36 1.88 2.56 -4.06
CA LEU A 36 1.73 2.32 -2.63
C LEU A 36 3.04 1.79 -2.05
N SER A 37 3.40 2.24 -0.85
CA SER A 37 4.52 1.66 -0.12
C SER A 37 4.20 0.24 0.32
N ASP A 38 5.22 -0.63 0.35
CA ASP A 38 5.10 -1.95 0.99
C ASP A 38 5.01 -1.80 2.51
N ALA A 39 4.41 -2.80 3.16
CA ALA A 39 4.31 -2.85 4.61
C ALA A 39 4.40 -4.29 5.14
N GLU A 40 4.87 -4.41 6.37
CA GLU A 40 4.84 -5.61 7.17
C GLU A 40 4.35 -5.27 8.57
N THR A 41 3.39 -6.03 9.10
CA THR A 41 2.91 -5.85 10.45
C THR A 41 2.23 -7.14 10.98
N HIS A 42 1.63 -7.06 12.16
CA HIS A 42 1.09 -8.21 12.89
C HIS A 42 -0.43 -8.08 13.06
N PRO A 43 -1.15 -9.19 13.28
CA PRO A 43 -2.57 -9.15 13.62
C PRO A 43 -2.85 -8.20 14.79
N GLY A 44 -3.89 -7.39 14.65
CA GLY A 44 -4.28 -6.34 15.60
C GLY A 44 -3.50 -5.03 15.49
N MET A 45 -2.50 -4.94 14.62
CA MET A 45 -1.68 -3.74 14.45
C MET A 45 -2.06 -2.97 13.18
N THR A 46 -1.84 -1.65 13.22
CA THR A 46 -2.05 -0.76 12.08
C THR A 46 -0.70 -0.41 11.43
N SER A 47 -0.69 -0.39 10.11
CA SER A 47 0.44 0.10 9.30
C SER A 47 -0.04 1.18 8.35
N GLU A 48 0.74 2.25 8.23
CA GLU A 48 0.45 3.38 7.34
C GLU A 48 1.12 3.16 5.98
N LEU A 49 0.32 3.14 4.91
CA LEU A 49 0.80 3.06 3.54
C LEU A 49 0.73 4.42 2.87
N ALA A 50 1.86 4.87 2.33
CA ALA A 50 1.92 6.09 1.56
C ALA A 50 1.53 5.82 0.09
N LEU A 51 0.49 6.51 -0.39
CA LEU A 51 0.18 6.61 -1.80
C LEU A 51 0.91 7.80 -2.38
N THR A 52 1.82 7.53 -3.30
CA THR A 52 2.75 8.51 -3.87
C THR A 52 2.51 8.67 -5.37
N VAL A 53 2.58 9.90 -5.86
CA VAL A 53 2.64 10.22 -7.29
C VAL A 53 4.06 10.61 -7.69
N ARG A 54 4.51 10.15 -8.86
CA ARG A 54 5.79 10.51 -9.48
C ARG A 54 5.60 10.83 -10.95
N ASN A 55 6.51 11.66 -11.48
CA ASN A 55 6.45 12.16 -12.86
C ASN A 55 5.07 12.76 -13.18
N ASN A 56 4.55 13.56 -12.28
CA ASN A 56 3.21 14.12 -12.33
C ASN A 56 3.12 15.19 -13.44
N PRO A 57 2.41 14.96 -14.56
CA PRO A 57 2.31 15.91 -15.66
C PRO A 57 1.36 17.06 -15.36
N GLY A 58 0.59 16.94 -14.30
CA GLY A 58 -0.46 17.87 -13.89
C GLY A 58 -1.79 17.17 -13.69
N ILE A 59 -2.17 16.98 -12.43
CA ILE A 59 -3.45 16.40 -12.03
C ILE A 59 -4.31 17.50 -11.43
N ALA A 60 -5.58 17.60 -11.86
CA ALA A 60 -6.57 18.49 -11.27
C ALA A 60 -7.66 17.73 -10.53
N ASN A 61 -8.17 16.63 -11.08
CA ASN A 61 -9.25 15.85 -10.48
C ASN A 61 -8.97 14.37 -10.55
N GLY A 62 -9.53 13.61 -9.62
CA GLY A 62 -9.41 12.17 -9.68
C GLY A 62 -10.33 11.41 -8.73
N ILE A 63 -10.54 10.15 -9.09
CA ILE A 63 -11.19 9.13 -8.27
C ILE A 63 -10.27 7.92 -8.27
N LEU A 64 -9.70 7.61 -7.11
CA LEU A 64 -8.87 6.44 -6.88
C LEU A 64 -9.65 5.43 -6.05
N ILE A 65 -9.49 4.15 -6.36
CA ILE A 65 -10.05 3.06 -5.57
C ILE A 65 -8.88 2.20 -5.11
N ILE A 66 -8.74 2.03 -3.82
CA ILE A 66 -7.74 1.17 -3.19
C ILE A 66 -8.43 -0.13 -2.82
N ARG A 67 -7.99 -1.25 -3.40
CA ARG A 67 -8.55 -2.58 -3.16
C ARG A 67 -7.65 -3.39 -2.26
N TYR A 68 -8.26 -4.09 -1.32
CA TYR A 68 -7.58 -4.93 -0.34
C TYR A 68 -8.41 -6.17 0.01
N ASP A 69 -7.79 -7.15 0.65
CA ASP A 69 -8.48 -8.33 1.15
C ASP A 69 -9.18 -8.02 2.48
N PRO A 70 -10.53 -7.97 2.53
CA PRO A 70 -11.28 -7.64 3.75
C PRO A 70 -11.27 -8.78 4.80
N GLU A 71 -10.83 -9.98 4.44
CA GLU A 71 -10.65 -11.09 5.40
C GLU A 71 -9.36 -10.93 6.21
N LEU A 72 -8.41 -10.14 5.71
CA LEU A 72 -7.12 -9.89 6.35
C LEU A 72 -6.98 -8.48 6.90
N LEU A 73 -7.50 -7.49 6.17
CA LEU A 73 -7.24 -6.08 6.40
C LEU A 73 -8.53 -5.30 6.59
N ASP A 74 -8.44 -4.25 7.40
CA ASP A 74 -9.45 -3.22 7.51
C ASP A 74 -8.83 -1.83 7.40
N ILE A 75 -9.62 -0.81 7.05
CA ILE A 75 -9.23 0.59 7.02
C ILE A 75 -10.37 1.46 7.51
N ASP A 76 -10.08 2.39 8.42
CA ASP A 76 -11.03 3.45 8.73
C ASP A 76 -10.84 4.60 7.74
N ALA A 77 -11.84 4.81 6.88
CA ALA A 77 -11.78 5.85 5.87
C ALA A 77 -11.70 7.28 6.46
N SER A 78 -12.10 7.46 7.72
CA SER A 78 -12.01 8.75 8.43
C SER A 78 -10.59 9.07 8.93
N GLU A 79 -9.73 8.07 9.03
CA GLU A 79 -8.34 8.19 9.47
C GLU A 79 -7.35 8.40 8.30
N ILE A 80 -7.85 8.36 7.06
CA ILE A 80 -7.03 8.66 5.89
C ILE A 80 -6.57 10.12 5.97
N THR A 81 -5.25 10.32 5.93
CA THR A 81 -4.65 11.66 5.97
C THR A 81 -4.05 12.05 4.63
N VAL A 82 -3.88 13.36 4.43
CA VAL A 82 -3.30 13.89 3.20
C VAL A 82 -1.80 14.13 3.38
N GLY A 83 -1.01 13.69 2.39
CA GLY A 83 0.40 14.06 2.28
C GLY A 83 0.58 15.46 1.68
N ALA A 84 1.82 15.85 1.43
CA ALA A 84 2.16 17.19 0.94
C ALA A 84 1.50 17.52 -0.41
N VAL A 85 1.43 16.55 -1.32
CA VAL A 85 0.75 16.72 -2.62
C VAL A 85 -0.76 16.65 -2.44
N GLY A 86 -1.26 15.72 -1.61
CA GLY A 86 -2.69 15.58 -1.32
C GLY A 86 -3.30 16.85 -0.71
N ALA A 87 -2.54 17.56 0.11
CA ALA A 87 -2.98 18.83 0.72
C ALA A 87 -3.25 19.95 -0.31
N ARG A 88 -2.85 19.80 -1.58
CA ARG A 88 -3.16 20.72 -2.67
C ARG A 88 -4.57 20.52 -3.22
N PHE A 89 -5.20 19.39 -2.93
CA PHE A 89 -6.55 19.05 -3.38
C PHE A 89 -7.59 19.24 -2.28
N SER A 90 -8.82 19.51 -2.71
CA SER A 90 -10.00 19.36 -1.85
C SER A 90 -10.52 17.94 -1.96
N ILE A 91 -10.60 17.25 -0.84
CA ILE A 91 -11.21 15.90 -0.80
C ILE A 91 -12.73 16.05 -0.90
N VAL A 92 -13.31 15.46 -1.92
CA VAL A 92 -14.76 15.55 -2.20
C VAL A 92 -15.50 14.41 -1.51
N GLU A 93 -14.94 13.21 -1.55
CA GLU A 93 -15.55 12.03 -0.95
C GLU A 93 -14.47 11.01 -0.57
N THR A 94 -14.66 10.41 0.61
CA THR A 94 -13.96 9.19 0.98
C THR A 94 -15.02 8.17 1.37
N LYS A 95 -15.06 7.04 0.65
CA LYS A 95 -16.10 6.03 0.83
C LYS A 95 -15.50 4.64 0.95
N LYS A 96 -15.82 3.96 2.05
CA LYS A 96 -15.45 2.56 2.29
C LYS A 96 -16.57 1.62 1.82
N SER A 97 -16.17 0.52 1.23
CA SER A 97 -16.99 -0.66 0.96
C SER A 97 -16.19 -1.92 1.33
N ALA A 98 -16.81 -3.10 1.29
CA ALA A 98 -16.08 -4.34 1.58
C ALA A 98 -14.92 -4.52 0.58
N GLY A 99 -13.68 -4.57 1.10
CA GLY A 99 -12.46 -4.76 0.31
C GLY A 99 -12.06 -3.59 -0.59
N ALA A 100 -12.64 -2.40 -0.39
CA ALA A 100 -12.24 -1.22 -1.14
C ALA A 100 -12.51 0.10 -0.41
N VAL A 101 -11.63 1.08 -0.60
CA VAL A 101 -11.87 2.48 -0.25
C VAL A 101 -11.70 3.35 -1.49
N SER A 102 -12.67 4.23 -1.75
CA SER A 102 -12.65 5.20 -2.84
C SER A 102 -12.33 6.59 -2.29
N ILE A 103 -11.44 7.30 -2.98
CA ILE A 103 -11.02 8.66 -2.63
C ILE A 103 -11.24 9.54 -3.85
N GLY A 104 -12.17 10.50 -3.74
CA GLY A 104 -12.43 11.52 -4.74
C GLY A 104 -11.80 12.86 -4.33
N PHE A 105 -11.08 13.50 -5.24
CA PHE A 105 -10.40 14.75 -4.98
C PHE A 105 -10.44 15.71 -6.18
N VAL A 106 -10.31 17.01 -5.91
CA VAL A 106 -10.42 18.06 -6.92
C VAL A 106 -9.54 19.25 -6.60
N ASN A 107 -8.96 19.85 -7.65
CA ASN A 107 -8.39 21.20 -7.65
C ASN A 107 -8.83 21.91 -8.95
N LEU A 108 -8.83 23.24 -8.92
CA LEU A 108 -9.18 24.08 -10.08
C LEU A 108 -8.02 24.21 -11.09
N GLN A 109 -6.81 23.91 -10.67
CA GLN A 109 -5.59 24.01 -11.46
C GLN A 109 -4.81 22.70 -11.37
N ASN A 110 -3.96 22.45 -12.34
CA ASN A 110 -3.04 21.32 -12.29
C ASN A 110 -2.10 21.41 -11.09
N VAL A 111 -2.01 20.34 -10.35
CA VAL A 111 -0.96 20.09 -9.37
C VAL A 111 0.11 19.24 -10.06
N THR A 112 1.34 19.76 -10.15
CA THR A 112 2.47 19.13 -10.85
C THR A 112 3.55 18.62 -9.89
N ASP A 113 3.34 18.75 -8.58
CA ASP A 113 4.27 18.30 -7.57
C ASP A 113 4.28 16.76 -7.51
N ASP A 114 5.46 16.17 -7.33
CA ASP A 114 5.65 14.77 -6.98
C ASP A 114 5.65 14.61 -5.46
N GLY A 115 5.19 13.45 -4.97
CA GLY A 115 5.23 13.12 -3.55
C GLY A 115 4.00 12.40 -3.04
N ILE A 116 3.85 12.37 -1.71
CA ILE A 116 2.76 11.66 -1.05
C ILE A 116 1.45 12.42 -1.24
N MET A 117 0.47 11.71 -1.80
CA MET A 117 -0.92 12.19 -1.92
C MET A 117 -1.71 11.85 -0.67
N PHE A 118 -1.75 10.57 -0.29
CA PHE A 118 -2.54 10.08 0.84
C PHE A 118 -1.71 9.13 1.70
N VAL A 119 -2.04 9.07 2.98
CA VAL A 119 -1.56 8.06 3.93
C VAL A 119 -2.75 7.24 4.38
N LEU A 120 -2.66 5.94 4.19
CA LEU A 120 -3.73 4.97 4.34
C LEU A 120 -3.41 4.05 5.52
N PRO A 121 -4.10 4.19 6.68
CA PRO A 121 -3.88 3.34 7.84
C PRO A 121 -4.64 2.02 7.70
N PHE A 122 -3.93 0.96 7.32
CA PHE A 122 -4.49 -0.39 7.27
C PHE A 122 -4.25 -1.12 8.58
N THR A 123 -5.31 -1.61 9.19
CA THR A 123 -5.27 -2.46 10.38
C THR A 123 -5.41 -3.92 9.97
N VAL A 124 -4.48 -4.76 10.42
CA VAL A 124 -4.58 -6.20 10.24
C VAL A 124 -5.61 -6.74 11.22
N ARG A 125 -6.56 -7.51 10.72
CA ARG A 125 -7.57 -8.15 11.57
C ARG A 125 -6.91 -9.05 12.61
N LEU A 126 -7.49 -9.13 13.79
CA LEU A 126 -6.92 -9.88 14.89
C LEU A 126 -6.93 -11.41 14.65
N ASP A 127 -7.87 -11.87 13.83
CA ASP A 127 -8.00 -13.27 13.40
C ASP A 127 -7.21 -13.61 12.13
N ALA A 128 -6.44 -12.64 11.58
CA ALA A 128 -5.62 -12.88 10.40
C ALA A 128 -4.45 -13.84 10.71
N TYR A 129 -4.11 -14.64 9.71
CA TYR A 129 -2.97 -15.56 9.76
C TYR A 129 -1.77 -15.01 8.97
N PRO A 130 -0.54 -15.47 9.27
CA PRO A 130 0.64 -15.06 8.52
C PRO A 130 0.52 -15.36 7.04
N THR A 131 0.62 -14.33 6.20
CA THR A 131 0.47 -14.44 4.76
C THR A 131 0.98 -13.16 4.06
N GLU A 132 1.13 -13.25 2.75
CA GLU A 132 1.35 -12.09 1.89
C GLU A 132 0.07 -11.80 1.10
N THR A 133 -0.30 -10.53 1.02
CA THR A 133 -1.41 -10.05 0.21
C THR A 133 -1.00 -8.80 -0.56
N LYS A 134 -1.83 -8.39 -1.51
CA LYS A 134 -1.61 -7.16 -2.26
C LYS A 134 -2.68 -6.13 -1.96
N ILE A 135 -2.27 -4.88 -1.99
CA ILE A 135 -3.19 -3.75 -1.99
C ILE A 135 -3.01 -3.04 -3.32
N ASP A 136 -4.07 -3.01 -4.11
CA ASP A 136 -4.04 -2.52 -5.48
C ASP A 136 -4.62 -1.12 -5.59
N ILE A 137 -4.08 -0.33 -6.53
CA ILE A 137 -4.62 0.97 -6.93
C ILE A 137 -5.42 0.76 -8.22
N GLU A 138 -6.67 1.19 -8.23
CA GLU A 138 -7.49 1.31 -9.42
C GLU A 138 -7.75 2.80 -9.68
N VAL A 139 -7.29 3.30 -10.80
CA VAL A 139 -7.60 4.66 -11.26
C VAL A 139 -8.91 4.62 -12.02
N ARG A 140 -9.97 5.13 -11.41
CA ARG A 140 -11.27 5.25 -12.07
C ARG A 140 -11.35 6.49 -12.93
N GLU A 141 -10.76 7.58 -12.45
CA GLU A 141 -10.66 8.84 -13.15
C GLU A 141 -9.42 9.57 -12.67
N LEU A 142 -8.66 10.13 -13.59
CA LEU A 142 -7.56 11.04 -13.31
C LEU A 142 -7.41 11.99 -14.50
N VAL A 143 -7.64 13.27 -14.26
CA VAL A 143 -7.70 14.27 -15.32
C VAL A 143 -6.94 15.54 -14.95
N ALA A 144 -6.42 16.21 -15.98
CA ALA A 144 -5.85 17.55 -15.90
C ALA A 144 -6.96 18.62 -15.88
N GLU A 145 -6.58 19.89 -15.68
CA GLU A 145 -7.52 21.02 -15.62
C GLU A 145 -8.33 21.27 -16.91
N ASP A 146 -7.78 20.84 -18.05
CA ASP A 146 -8.45 20.90 -19.35
C ASP A 146 -9.39 19.71 -19.62
N GLY A 147 -9.51 18.78 -18.66
CA GLY A 147 -10.33 17.59 -18.77
C GLY A 147 -9.65 16.44 -19.53
N SER A 148 -8.41 16.58 -19.97
CA SER A 148 -7.67 15.48 -20.58
C SER A 148 -7.32 14.41 -19.56
N ALA A 149 -7.42 13.12 -19.96
CA ALA A 149 -7.03 12.01 -19.10
C ALA A 149 -5.51 12.02 -18.86
N VAL A 150 -5.11 11.74 -17.61
CA VAL A 150 -3.71 11.55 -17.21
C VAL A 150 -3.42 10.05 -17.18
N PRO A 151 -2.71 9.50 -18.18
CA PRO A 151 -2.29 8.11 -18.18
C PRO A 151 -1.34 7.84 -17.02
N THR A 152 -1.55 6.72 -16.31
CA THR A 152 -0.74 6.38 -15.14
C THR A 152 -0.39 4.90 -15.12
N GLU A 153 0.83 4.60 -14.66
CA GLU A 153 1.22 3.29 -14.19
C GLU A 153 0.85 3.15 -12.70
N GLN A 154 0.23 2.04 -12.33
CA GLN A 154 -0.12 1.75 -10.94
C GLN A 154 0.79 0.66 -10.39
N LYS A 155 1.40 0.91 -9.22
CA LYS A 155 2.20 -0.06 -8.48
C LYS A 155 1.54 -0.42 -7.16
N SER A 156 1.10 -1.66 -7.07
CA SER A 156 0.51 -2.26 -5.87
C SER A 156 1.51 -2.34 -4.73
N SER A 157 1.01 -2.32 -3.50
CA SER A 157 1.78 -2.66 -2.30
C SER A 157 1.82 -4.18 -2.13
N ASN A 158 2.99 -4.69 -1.70
CA ASN A 158 3.08 -6.02 -1.07
C ASN A 158 2.90 -5.82 0.43
N PHE A 159 1.87 -6.44 0.98
CA PHE A 159 1.55 -6.33 2.40
C PHE A 159 1.78 -7.69 3.06
N THR A 160 2.70 -7.75 4.03
CA THR A 160 3.06 -8.96 4.74
C THR A 160 2.45 -8.96 6.13
N VAL A 161 1.68 -9.99 6.44
CA VAL A 161 1.21 -10.28 7.79
C VAL A 161 2.12 -11.35 8.38
N SER A 162 2.72 -11.08 9.52
CA SER A 162 3.59 -12.02 10.23
C SER A 162 3.23 -12.07 11.72
N TYR A 163 3.66 -13.10 12.44
CA TYR A 163 3.56 -13.09 13.90
C TYR A 163 4.80 -12.44 14.51
N PRO A 164 4.67 -11.70 15.64
CA PRO A 164 5.82 -11.13 16.32
C PRO A 164 6.80 -12.22 16.75
N SER A 165 8.10 -11.88 16.74
CA SER A 165 9.12 -12.79 17.27
C SER A 165 8.87 -13.11 18.74
N GLY A 166 8.93 -14.41 19.08
CA GLY A 166 8.65 -14.85 20.46
C GLY A 166 7.17 -14.88 20.83
N TYR A 167 6.27 -14.71 19.87
CA TYR A 167 4.83 -14.83 20.11
C TYR A 167 4.47 -16.19 20.69
N VAL A 168 3.78 -16.17 21.83
CA VAL A 168 3.17 -17.32 22.47
C VAL A 168 1.69 -17.01 22.71
N LYS A 169 0.83 -17.84 22.16
CA LYS A 169 -0.61 -17.68 22.32
C LYS A 169 -0.99 -17.84 23.79
N GLY A 170 -1.69 -16.88 24.35
CA GLY A 170 -2.08 -16.84 25.76
C GLY A 170 -1.08 -16.20 26.71
N ASP A 171 0.17 -15.93 26.28
CA ASP A 171 1.16 -15.17 27.06
C ASP A 171 0.94 -13.66 26.83
N VAL A 172 0.02 -13.10 27.57
CA VAL A 172 -0.40 -11.69 27.44
C VAL A 172 0.57 -10.75 28.17
N THR A 173 1.23 -11.24 29.22
CA THR A 173 2.28 -10.52 29.97
C THR A 173 3.59 -10.44 29.17
N ALA A 174 3.84 -11.39 28.24
CA ALA A 174 5.06 -11.65 27.50
C ALA A 174 6.27 -11.92 28.42
N ASP A 175 6.05 -12.68 29.47
CA ASP A 175 7.11 -13.16 30.34
C ASP A 175 7.64 -14.55 29.93
N GLY A 176 7.04 -15.16 28.90
CA GLY A 176 7.36 -16.47 28.34
C GLY A 176 6.58 -17.62 28.96
N ALA A 177 5.64 -17.36 29.86
CA ALA A 177 4.77 -18.35 30.47
C ALA A 177 3.30 -18.01 30.19
N VAL A 178 2.44 -19.03 30.18
CA VAL A 178 0.98 -18.84 30.16
C VAL A 178 0.45 -19.23 31.54
N ASP A 179 0.04 -18.23 32.30
CA ASP A 179 -0.39 -18.45 33.68
C ASP A 179 -1.65 -17.64 34.06
N ILE A 180 -1.98 -17.61 35.36
CA ILE A 180 -3.20 -16.96 35.83
C ILE A 180 -3.19 -15.45 35.64
N GLU A 181 -2.01 -14.82 35.61
CA GLU A 181 -1.87 -13.39 35.43
C GLU A 181 -2.34 -12.97 34.03
N ASP A 182 -2.04 -13.78 33.02
CA ASP A 182 -2.50 -13.56 31.64
C ASP A 182 -4.04 -13.59 31.56
N ALA A 183 -4.65 -14.63 32.14
CA ALA A 183 -6.12 -14.72 32.18
C ALA A 183 -6.74 -13.50 32.88
N MET A 184 -6.11 -13.04 33.96
CA MET A 184 -6.58 -11.87 34.70
C MET A 184 -6.45 -10.56 33.90
N LEU A 185 -5.38 -10.39 33.13
CA LEU A 185 -5.22 -9.21 32.27
C LEU A 185 -6.28 -9.15 31.19
N VAL A 186 -6.57 -10.28 30.52
CA VAL A 186 -7.65 -10.35 29.54
C VAL A 186 -8.99 -10.04 30.21
N PHE A 187 -9.27 -10.62 31.38
CA PHE A 187 -10.48 -10.35 32.14
C PHE A 187 -10.62 -8.86 32.48
N TYR A 188 -9.54 -8.20 32.93
CA TYR A 188 -9.59 -6.75 33.22
C TYR A 188 -9.79 -5.91 31.98
N HIS A 189 -9.23 -6.31 30.85
CA HIS A 189 -9.46 -5.65 29.56
C HIS A 189 -10.94 -5.72 29.17
N VAL A 190 -11.53 -6.90 29.19
CA VAL A 190 -12.95 -7.13 28.90
C VAL A 190 -13.85 -6.36 29.87
N ALA A 191 -13.49 -6.33 31.16
CA ALA A 191 -14.21 -5.58 32.18
C ALA A 191 -13.99 -4.04 32.10
N LYS A 192 -13.23 -3.55 31.12
CA LYS A 192 -12.87 -2.13 30.91
C LYS A 192 -12.18 -1.49 32.13
N LYS A 193 -11.47 -2.29 32.92
CA LYS A 193 -10.66 -1.84 34.06
C LYS A 193 -9.20 -1.65 33.71
N TYR A 194 -8.77 -2.22 32.59
CA TYR A 194 -7.44 -2.11 32.03
C TYR A 194 -7.54 -2.18 30.51
N THR A 195 -6.68 -1.49 29.78
CA THR A 195 -6.59 -1.58 28.33
C THR A 195 -5.30 -2.30 27.99
N LEU A 196 -5.41 -3.43 27.30
CA LEU A 196 -4.24 -4.13 26.78
C LEU A 196 -3.57 -3.25 25.72
N PRO A 197 -2.22 -3.15 25.72
CA PRO A 197 -1.49 -2.57 24.60
C PRO A 197 -1.75 -3.36 23.31
N ASP A 198 -1.76 -2.68 22.15
CA ASP A 198 -2.06 -3.29 20.85
C ASP A 198 -1.17 -4.51 20.56
N GLY A 199 0.11 -4.45 20.90
CA GLY A 199 1.05 -5.57 20.73
C GLY A 199 0.74 -6.80 21.60
N ARG A 200 -0.27 -6.76 22.49
CA ARG A 200 -0.71 -7.88 23.33
C ARG A 200 -2.04 -8.48 22.88
N LEU A 201 -2.76 -7.78 22.01
CA LEU A 201 -4.09 -8.20 21.56
C LEU A 201 -4.04 -9.57 20.88
N LEU A 202 -3.03 -9.83 20.06
CA LEU A 202 -2.86 -11.12 19.39
C LEU A 202 -2.68 -12.27 20.38
N ALA A 203 -1.89 -12.09 21.45
CA ALA A 203 -1.69 -13.11 22.47
C ALA A 203 -2.96 -13.35 23.30
N ALA A 204 -3.77 -12.30 23.50
CA ALA A 204 -5.02 -12.36 24.23
C ALA A 204 -6.15 -13.06 23.45
N ASN A 205 -6.14 -13.00 22.10
CA ASN A 205 -7.14 -13.64 21.24
C ASN A 205 -6.85 -15.13 21.08
N VAL A 206 -7.24 -15.93 22.07
CA VAL A 206 -6.90 -17.37 22.10
C VAL A 206 -7.93 -18.26 21.42
N ASP A 207 -9.13 -17.79 21.16
CA ASP A 207 -10.13 -18.54 20.40
C ASP A 207 -10.01 -18.33 18.89
N GLY A 208 -9.24 -17.34 18.46
CA GLY A 208 -8.94 -17.05 17.05
C GLY A 208 -10.09 -16.38 16.32
N ASN A 209 -11.00 -15.69 17.02
CA ASN A 209 -11.98 -14.80 16.42
C ASN A 209 -11.41 -13.35 16.35
N ASN A 210 -12.16 -12.39 15.86
CA ASN A 210 -11.67 -11.01 15.73
C ASN A 210 -12.05 -10.11 16.92
N VAL A 211 -12.32 -10.69 18.09
CA VAL A 211 -12.77 -9.99 19.29
C VAL A 211 -12.05 -10.56 20.51
N ILE A 212 -11.66 -9.68 21.43
CA ILE A 212 -11.18 -10.13 22.75
C ILE A 212 -12.34 -10.03 23.73
N ASP A 213 -12.78 -11.17 24.23
CA ASP A 213 -13.92 -11.25 25.14
C ASP A 213 -13.67 -12.19 26.33
N ILE A 214 -14.74 -12.49 27.08
CA ILE A 214 -14.65 -13.32 28.28
C ILE A 214 -14.27 -14.77 27.96
N GLU A 215 -14.55 -15.25 26.75
CA GLU A 215 -14.21 -16.62 26.33
C GLU A 215 -12.70 -16.81 26.25
N ASP A 216 -11.97 -15.78 25.76
CA ASP A 216 -10.51 -15.81 25.75
C ASP A 216 -9.92 -15.93 27.15
N ALA A 217 -10.37 -15.08 28.07
CA ALA A 217 -9.94 -15.14 29.48
C ALA A 217 -10.21 -16.52 30.10
N MET A 218 -11.38 -17.09 29.82
CA MET A 218 -11.78 -18.40 30.34
C MET A 218 -10.94 -19.54 29.71
N ARG A 219 -10.60 -19.47 28.42
CA ARG A 219 -9.76 -20.45 27.78
C ARG A 219 -8.35 -20.46 28.36
N ILE A 220 -7.73 -19.28 28.56
CA ILE A 220 -6.44 -19.18 29.23
C ILE A 220 -6.54 -19.79 30.65
N PHE A 221 -7.57 -19.39 31.42
CA PHE A 221 -7.78 -19.91 32.77
C PHE A 221 -7.91 -21.45 32.80
N TYR A 222 -8.69 -22.03 31.89
CA TYR A 222 -8.85 -23.50 31.83
C TYR A 222 -7.57 -24.22 31.41
N CYS A 223 -6.78 -23.63 30.52
CA CYS A 223 -5.48 -24.15 30.15
C CYS A 223 -4.53 -24.19 31.36
N VAL A 224 -4.41 -23.06 32.08
CA VAL A 224 -3.60 -22.95 33.30
C VAL A 224 -4.07 -23.91 34.40
N ALA A 225 -5.38 -24.03 34.58
CA ALA A 225 -5.95 -24.97 35.54
C ALA A 225 -5.82 -26.47 35.11
N LYS A 226 -5.14 -26.73 33.98
CA LYS A 226 -4.94 -28.06 33.40
C LYS A 226 -6.25 -28.82 33.10
N LYS A 227 -7.30 -28.08 32.83
CA LYS A 227 -8.61 -28.63 32.47
C LYS A 227 -8.76 -28.84 30.97
N THR A 228 -7.98 -28.11 30.16
CA THR A 228 -7.82 -28.31 28.72
C THR A 228 -6.33 -28.36 28.41
N GLY A 229 -5.90 -29.21 27.47
CA GLY A 229 -4.47 -29.43 27.21
C GLY A 229 -3.81 -28.37 26.33
N ASN A 230 -4.58 -27.55 25.57
CA ASN A 230 -4.07 -26.57 24.61
C ASN A 230 -5.01 -25.36 24.54
N LEU A 231 -4.43 -24.20 24.21
CA LEU A 231 -5.11 -22.96 23.82
C LEU A 231 -5.42 -22.93 22.33
#